data_53d1233201ce06f7ea1737b07b6a9d3c
#
_entry.id   53d1233201ce06f7ea1737b07b6a9d3c
#
_cell.length_a   1.000
_cell.length_b   1.000
_cell.length_c   1.000
_cell.angle_alpha   90.00
_cell.angle_beta   90.00
_cell.angle_gamma   90.00
#
_symmetry.space_group_name_H-M   'P 1'
#
loop_
_entity.id
_entity.type
_entity.pdbx_description
1 polymer ?
#
loop_
_entity_poly.entity_id
_entity_poly.type
_entity_poly.pdbx_seq_one_letter_code
_entity_poly.pdbx_strand_id
1 'polypeptide(L)'
;MDFVIDKTNDIVHKALDDLYRFINIFFRPNLSENITTINNLKENAPSWLLIFSTISFISYPNIFLGILTFIVFIFIAYFYHVVAHVHKNIFSIVHHYHHENDNLFSHFIQIVLELSIPYPFVMMSYFLGIHLFDPWIILYFMLFYCSVHNINYSIFKVNGVHRLHHTEVNLNFGPDICDIMFGTKHESETCVENTNHYIPNIIIITGIVLILKYICKTEWVKDSLLVSLITLLSLGIILLFFSSIILWHLECKKYNNKIENRLCIEKDTPEHILDPVCIEKDTLIFPEA
;
A
#
# COMPACT_ATOMS: atom_id res chain seq x y z
N MET A 1 7.12 -23.48 -32.72
CA MET A 1 5.94 -22.61 -32.82
C MET A 1 4.97 -22.90 -31.65
N ASP A 2 4.70 -24.15 -31.35
CA ASP A 2 3.78 -24.59 -30.29
C ASP A 2 4.20 -24.17 -28.88
N PHE A 3 5.51 -24.17 -28.58
CA PHE A 3 6.06 -23.73 -27.29
C PHE A 3 5.81 -22.23 -26.99
N VAL A 4 5.85 -21.38 -28.03
CA VAL A 4 5.60 -19.92 -27.87
C VAL A 4 4.11 -19.68 -27.65
N ILE A 5 3.24 -20.47 -28.31
CA ILE A 5 1.79 -20.39 -28.18
C ILE A 5 1.34 -20.83 -26.78
N ASP A 6 1.91 -21.92 -26.25
CA ASP A 6 1.64 -22.39 -24.89
C ASP A 6 2.04 -21.35 -23.84
N LYS A 7 3.24 -20.80 -23.94
CA LYS A 7 3.73 -19.77 -22.99
C LYS A 7 2.89 -18.49 -23.03
N THR A 8 2.37 -18.12 -24.21
CA THR A 8 1.48 -16.96 -24.36
C THR A 8 0.12 -17.23 -23.74
N ASN A 9 -0.43 -18.43 -23.92
CA ASN A 9 -1.69 -18.83 -23.30
C ASN A 9 -1.60 -18.83 -21.77
N ASP A 10 -0.51 -19.33 -21.19
CA ASP A 10 -0.29 -19.33 -19.76
C ASP A 10 -0.23 -17.90 -19.20
N ILE A 11 0.45 -16.98 -19.89
CA ILE A 11 0.50 -15.56 -19.50
C ILE A 11 -0.88 -14.92 -19.55
N VAL A 12 -1.65 -15.20 -20.58
CA VAL A 12 -3.02 -14.65 -20.74
C VAL A 12 -3.95 -15.21 -19.67
N HIS A 13 -3.91 -16.52 -19.42
CA HIS A 13 -4.71 -17.14 -18.36
C HIS A 13 -4.39 -16.57 -17.00
N LYS A 14 -3.08 -16.42 -16.69
CA LYS A 14 -2.65 -15.80 -15.44
C LYS A 14 -3.15 -14.36 -15.31
N ALA A 15 -3.02 -13.55 -16.37
CA ALA A 15 -3.50 -12.16 -16.35
C ALA A 15 -5.03 -12.09 -16.18
N LEU A 16 -5.79 -13.03 -16.74
CA LEU A 16 -7.24 -13.12 -16.55
C LEU A 16 -7.60 -13.54 -15.12
N ASP A 17 -6.86 -14.49 -14.54
CA ASP A 17 -7.05 -14.91 -13.15
C ASP A 17 -6.75 -13.77 -12.17
N ASP A 18 -5.66 -13.04 -12.41
CA ASP A 18 -5.30 -11.87 -11.60
C ASP A 18 -6.36 -10.76 -11.73
N LEU A 19 -6.86 -10.50 -12.94
CA LEU A 19 -7.96 -9.57 -13.18
C LEU A 19 -9.25 -10.04 -12.49
N TYR A 20 -9.57 -11.33 -12.57
CA TYR A 20 -10.74 -11.90 -11.90
C TYR A 20 -10.63 -11.80 -10.37
N ARG A 21 -9.46 -12.08 -9.80
CA ARG A 21 -9.19 -11.88 -8.36
C ARG A 21 -9.34 -10.41 -7.99
N PHE A 22 -8.75 -9.50 -8.77
CA PHE A 22 -8.87 -8.06 -8.57
C PHE A 22 -10.33 -7.61 -8.59
N ILE A 23 -11.12 -8.03 -9.59
CA ILE A 23 -12.54 -7.70 -9.70
C ILE A 23 -13.33 -8.27 -8.49
N ASN A 24 -13.06 -9.51 -8.08
CA ASN A 24 -13.75 -10.12 -6.95
C ASN A 24 -13.49 -9.45 -5.61
N ILE A 25 -12.36 -8.76 -5.43
CA ILE A 25 -12.11 -7.95 -4.25
C ILE A 25 -13.17 -6.84 -4.12
N PHE A 26 -13.64 -6.25 -5.24
CA PHE A 26 -14.59 -5.13 -5.24
C PHE A 26 -16.08 -5.54 -5.20
N PHE A 27 -16.39 -6.81 -5.34
CA PHE A 27 -17.77 -7.30 -5.39
C PHE A 27 -18.18 -8.16 -4.21
N ARG A 28 -17.78 -7.78 -2.98
CA ARG A 28 -18.23 -8.46 -1.75
C ARG A 28 -19.47 -7.77 -1.19
N PRO A 29 -20.67 -8.40 -1.22
CA PRO A 29 -21.94 -7.71 -0.95
C PRO A 29 -22.41 -7.70 0.52
N ASN A 30 -21.62 -8.12 1.51
CA ASN A 30 -22.16 -8.45 2.85
C ASN A 30 -21.72 -7.51 3.97
N LEU A 31 -21.65 -6.20 3.70
CA LEU A 31 -21.48 -5.24 4.78
C LEU A 31 -22.80 -5.06 5.55
N SER A 32 -22.72 -4.92 6.88
CA SER A 32 -23.86 -4.57 7.74
C SER A 32 -24.51 -3.27 7.23
N GLU A 33 -25.85 -3.17 7.33
CA GLU A 33 -26.61 -1.96 6.93
C GLU A 33 -26.12 -0.68 7.60
N ASN A 34 -25.46 -0.78 8.76
CA ASN A 34 -24.87 0.34 9.50
C ASN A 34 -23.53 0.79 8.92
N ILE A 35 -22.86 -0.01 8.09
CA ILE A 35 -21.57 0.29 7.52
C ILE A 35 -21.77 0.92 6.14
N THR A 36 -21.91 2.24 6.13
CA THR A 36 -22.07 3.03 4.91
C THR A 36 -21.07 4.18 4.88
N THR A 37 -20.74 4.65 3.68
CA THR A 37 -19.92 5.86 3.48
C THR A 37 -20.51 7.06 4.23
N ILE A 38 -21.84 7.18 4.26
CA ILE A 38 -22.52 8.29 4.97
C ILE A 38 -22.31 8.18 6.48
N ASN A 39 -22.40 6.98 7.06
CA ASN A 39 -22.17 6.78 8.47
C ASN A 39 -20.70 7.01 8.84
N ASN A 40 -19.75 6.58 7.99
CA ASN A 40 -18.34 6.89 8.16
C ASN A 40 -18.10 8.40 8.21
N LEU A 41 -18.67 9.16 7.26
CA LEU A 41 -18.53 10.61 7.23
C LEU A 41 -19.18 11.31 8.44
N LYS A 42 -20.32 10.80 8.93
CA LYS A 42 -21.01 11.35 10.11
C LYS A 42 -20.23 11.11 11.39
N GLU A 43 -19.83 9.87 11.64
CA GLU A 43 -19.12 9.47 12.86
C GLU A 43 -17.72 10.08 12.94
N ASN A 44 -17.08 10.23 11.78
CA ASN A 44 -15.73 10.79 11.66
C ASN A 44 -15.73 12.28 11.24
N ALA A 45 -16.87 12.97 11.33
CA ALA A 45 -16.99 14.37 10.95
C ALA A 45 -15.92 15.28 11.59
N PRO A 46 -15.53 15.13 12.88
CA PRO A 46 -14.47 15.98 13.45
C PRO A 46 -13.13 15.82 12.73
N SER A 47 -12.71 14.59 12.44
CA SER A 47 -11.45 14.32 11.72
C SER A 47 -11.51 14.85 10.30
N TRP A 48 -12.61 14.59 9.58
CA TRP A 48 -12.79 15.08 8.20
C TRP A 48 -12.82 16.61 8.11
N LEU A 49 -13.56 17.27 9.00
CA LEU A 49 -13.58 18.73 9.06
C LEU A 49 -12.20 19.31 9.34
N LEU A 50 -11.44 18.71 10.26
CA LEU A 50 -10.09 19.15 10.57
C LEU A 50 -9.16 18.94 9.38
N ILE A 51 -9.21 17.78 8.70
CA ILE A 51 -8.43 17.48 7.48
C ILE A 51 -8.73 18.54 6.40
N PHE A 52 -10.01 18.75 6.03
CA PHE A 52 -10.35 19.69 4.97
C PHE A 52 -10.03 21.16 5.33
N SER A 53 -10.18 21.53 6.60
CA SER A 53 -9.76 22.86 7.08
C SER A 53 -8.25 23.04 6.94
N THR A 54 -7.48 22.04 7.33
CA THR A 54 -6.02 22.03 7.21
C THR A 54 -5.57 22.10 5.75
N ILE A 55 -6.16 21.28 4.88
CA ILE A 55 -5.87 21.29 3.44
C ILE A 55 -6.16 22.67 2.86
N SER A 56 -7.32 23.26 3.18
CA SER A 56 -7.71 24.59 2.71
C SER A 56 -6.71 25.66 3.14
N PHE A 57 -6.20 25.55 4.36
CA PHE A 57 -5.20 26.49 4.89
C PHE A 57 -3.81 26.31 4.24
N ILE A 58 -3.38 25.06 4.08
CA ILE A 58 -2.08 24.75 3.44
C ILE A 58 -2.10 25.17 1.97
N SER A 59 -3.17 24.87 1.23
CA SER A 59 -3.23 25.10 -0.22
C SER A 59 -3.69 26.49 -0.65
N TYR A 60 -4.04 27.37 0.31
CA TYR A 60 -4.45 28.73 -0.03
C TYR A 60 -3.42 29.44 -0.93
N PRO A 61 -3.85 30.12 -2.04
CA PRO A 61 -5.24 30.37 -2.48
C PRO A 61 -5.87 29.23 -3.34
N ASN A 62 -5.14 28.17 -3.67
CA ASN A 62 -5.59 27.12 -4.59
C ASN A 62 -6.34 25.98 -3.88
N ILE A 63 -7.33 26.33 -3.03
CA ILE A 63 -8.03 25.40 -2.14
C ILE A 63 -8.62 24.19 -2.89
N PHE A 64 -9.26 24.45 -4.05
CA PHE A 64 -9.87 23.38 -4.85
C PHE A 64 -8.82 22.35 -5.31
N LEU A 65 -7.67 22.83 -5.82
CA LEU A 65 -6.58 21.94 -6.22
C LEU A 65 -6.05 21.14 -5.02
N GLY A 66 -5.94 21.77 -3.85
CA GLY A 66 -5.51 21.10 -2.63
C GLY A 66 -6.45 19.95 -2.22
N ILE A 67 -7.75 20.22 -2.19
CA ILE A 67 -8.76 19.19 -1.85
C ILE A 67 -8.75 18.07 -2.89
N LEU A 68 -8.72 18.39 -4.17
CA LEU A 68 -8.66 17.41 -5.25
C LEU A 68 -7.40 16.54 -5.13
N THR A 69 -6.23 17.17 -4.87
CA THR A 69 -4.97 16.44 -4.64
C THR A 69 -5.11 15.43 -3.52
N PHE A 70 -5.64 15.83 -2.37
CA PHE A 70 -5.79 14.96 -1.22
C PHE A 70 -6.72 13.77 -1.52
N ILE A 71 -7.87 14.02 -2.14
CA ILE A 71 -8.84 12.97 -2.50
C ILE A 71 -8.21 11.98 -3.48
N VAL A 72 -7.53 12.46 -4.51
CA VAL A 72 -6.87 11.58 -5.50
C VAL A 72 -5.79 10.72 -4.83
N PHE A 73 -5.01 11.28 -3.90
CA PHE A 73 -3.97 10.52 -3.20
C PHE A 73 -4.53 9.48 -2.22
N ILE A 74 -5.70 9.71 -1.62
CA ILE A 74 -6.42 8.67 -0.86
C ILE A 74 -6.68 7.46 -1.76
N PHE A 75 -7.22 7.66 -2.97
CA PHE A 75 -7.49 6.57 -3.91
C PHE A 75 -6.21 5.93 -4.45
N ILE A 76 -5.18 6.71 -4.76
CA ILE A 76 -3.88 6.16 -5.20
C ILE A 76 -3.30 5.23 -4.12
N ALA A 77 -3.29 5.64 -2.86
CA ALA A 77 -2.79 4.83 -1.76
C ALA A 77 -3.60 3.54 -1.59
N TYR A 78 -4.94 3.65 -1.62
CA TYR A 78 -5.83 2.51 -1.54
C TYR A 78 -5.58 1.50 -2.68
N PHE A 79 -5.64 1.94 -3.94
CA PHE A 79 -5.45 1.05 -5.09
C PHE A 79 -4.04 0.47 -5.15
N TYR A 80 -3.02 1.26 -4.79
CA TYR A 80 -1.66 0.73 -4.66
C TYR A 80 -1.60 -0.41 -3.64
N HIS A 81 -2.23 -0.24 -2.48
CA HIS A 81 -2.29 -1.26 -1.43
C HIS A 81 -3.01 -2.54 -1.91
N VAL A 82 -4.18 -2.39 -2.54
CA VAL A 82 -4.91 -3.52 -3.16
C VAL A 82 -4.03 -4.25 -4.17
N VAL A 83 -3.42 -3.53 -5.12
CA VAL A 83 -2.56 -4.13 -6.16
C VAL A 83 -1.35 -4.85 -5.55
N ALA A 84 -0.77 -4.31 -4.49
CA ALA A 84 0.34 -4.94 -3.78
C ALA A 84 -0.02 -6.32 -3.20
N HIS A 85 -1.30 -6.56 -2.90
CA HIS A 85 -1.77 -7.85 -2.35
C HIS A 85 -2.28 -8.85 -3.41
N VAL A 86 -2.67 -8.39 -4.60
CA VAL A 86 -3.23 -9.29 -5.64
C VAL A 86 -2.22 -10.34 -6.06
N HIS A 87 -0.96 -9.96 -6.15
CA HIS A 87 0.08 -10.87 -6.62
C HIS A 87 1.45 -10.57 -6.00
N LYS A 88 2.10 -11.60 -5.45
CA LYS A 88 3.46 -11.50 -4.93
C LYS A 88 4.45 -11.45 -6.09
N ASN A 89 5.11 -10.31 -6.26
CA ASN A 89 6.09 -10.06 -7.32
C ASN A 89 7.20 -9.12 -6.82
N ILE A 90 8.19 -8.84 -7.65
CA ILE A 90 9.34 -8.02 -7.27
C ILE A 90 8.96 -6.60 -6.80
N PHE A 91 7.83 -6.06 -7.26
CA PHE A 91 7.38 -4.71 -6.87
C PHE A 91 6.57 -4.70 -5.57
N SER A 92 5.92 -5.82 -5.25
CA SER A 92 5.11 -5.99 -4.03
C SER A 92 5.84 -6.73 -2.91
N ILE A 93 7.00 -7.34 -3.18
CA ILE A 93 7.71 -8.20 -2.22
C ILE A 93 8.07 -7.49 -0.91
N VAL A 94 8.37 -6.20 -0.95
CA VAL A 94 8.66 -5.39 0.24
C VAL A 94 7.43 -5.31 1.13
N HIS A 95 6.26 -5.08 0.54
CA HIS A 95 4.99 -5.00 1.25
C HIS A 95 4.59 -6.37 1.83
N HIS A 96 4.71 -7.46 1.06
CA HIS A 96 4.51 -8.81 1.57
C HIS A 96 5.46 -9.16 2.72
N TYR A 97 6.74 -8.76 2.59
CA TYR A 97 7.72 -8.97 3.65
C TYR A 97 7.31 -8.27 4.96
N HIS A 98 6.73 -7.06 4.87
CA HIS A 98 6.19 -6.36 6.03
C HIS A 98 5.03 -7.13 6.69
N HIS A 99 4.13 -7.73 5.91
CA HIS A 99 3.04 -8.56 6.43
C HIS A 99 3.51 -9.86 7.10
N GLU A 100 4.58 -10.46 6.58
CA GLU A 100 5.11 -11.74 7.09
C GLU A 100 6.06 -11.56 8.27
N ASN A 101 6.61 -10.36 8.50
CA ASN A 101 7.70 -10.12 9.45
C ASN A 101 7.47 -8.86 10.29
N ASP A 102 7.25 -9.04 11.60
CA ASP A 102 7.16 -7.95 12.56
C ASP A 102 8.57 -7.65 13.15
N ASN A 103 9.41 -6.94 12.38
CA ASN A 103 10.74 -6.56 12.81
C ASN A 103 11.12 -5.14 12.36
N LEU A 104 12.15 -4.56 12.97
CA LEU A 104 12.56 -3.17 12.71
C LEU A 104 12.90 -2.92 11.23
N PHE A 105 13.50 -3.89 10.54
CA PHE A 105 13.84 -3.75 9.14
C PHE A 105 12.58 -3.72 8.26
N SER A 106 11.59 -4.59 8.53
CA SER A 106 10.34 -4.61 7.78
C SER A 106 9.57 -3.30 7.94
N HIS A 107 9.49 -2.75 9.14
CA HIS A 107 8.87 -1.43 9.37
C HIS A 107 9.62 -0.32 8.66
N PHE A 108 10.97 -0.33 8.72
CA PHE A 108 11.79 0.68 8.06
C PHE A 108 11.59 0.71 6.55
N ILE A 109 11.66 -0.45 5.88
CA ILE A 109 11.48 -0.51 4.42
C ILE A 109 10.03 -0.19 4.01
N GLN A 110 9.05 -0.53 4.85
CA GLN A 110 7.65 -0.14 4.63
C GLN A 110 7.46 1.39 4.70
N ILE A 111 8.07 2.05 5.68
CA ILE A 111 8.09 3.53 5.76
C ILE A 111 8.69 4.13 4.49
N VAL A 112 9.84 3.62 4.04
CA VAL A 112 10.49 4.10 2.81
C VAL A 112 9.60 3.87 1.59
N LEU A 113 8.90 2.74 1.51
CA LEU A 113 7.94 2.44 0.44
C LEU A 113 6.80 3.46 0.42
N GLU A 114 6.15 3.70 1.56
CA GLU A 114 5.03 4.64 1.66
C GLU A 114 5.44 6.08 1.35
N LEU A 115 6.59 6.52 1.83
CA LEU A 115 7.15 7.83 1.52
C LEU A 115 7.53 7.97 0.04
N SER A 116 7.73 6.86 -0.67
CA SER A 116 8.11 6.83 -2.09
C SER A 116 6.91 6.83 -3.05
N ILE A 117 5.70 6.51 -2.59
CA ILE A 117 4.50 6.47 -3.44
C ILE A 117 4.29 7.78 -4.23
N PRO A 118 4.42 8.98 -3.65
CA PRO A 118 4.23 10.24 -4.37
C PRO A 118 5.41 10.62 -5.27
N TYR A 119 6.55 9.93 -5.21
CA TYR A 119 7.77 10.28 -5.92
C TYR A 119 7.57 10.54 -7.42
N PRO A 120 6.84 9.70 -8.20
CA PRO A 120 6.63 9.95 -9.62
C PRO A 120 5.95 11.30 -9.90
N PHE A 121 5.03 11.72 -9.05
CA PHE A 121 4.28 12.98 -9.21
C PHE A 121 5.15 14.19 -8.88
N VAL A 122 6.02 14.07 -7.87
CA VAL A 122 7.01 15.11 -7.53
C VAL A 122 8.01 15.26 -8.67
N MET A 123 8.53 14.16 -9.21
CA MET A 123 9.46 14.15 -10.34
C MET A 123 8.83 14.72 -11.60
N MET A 124 7.59 14.34 -11.91
CA MET A 124 6.84 14.88 -13.05
C MET A 124 6.64 16.39 -12.93
N SER A 125 6.31 16.89 -11.75
CA SER A 125 6.18 18.32 -11.50
C SER A 125 7.53 19.05 -11.67
N TYR A 126 8.61 18.48 -11.16
CA TYR A 126 9.92 19.12 -11.16
C TYR A 126 10.59 19.11 -12.55
N PHE A 127 10.65 17.93 -13.19
CA PHE A 127 11.40 17.80 -14.46
C PHE A 127 10.58 18.17 -15.70
N LEU A 128 9.27 17.94 -15.68
CA LEU A 128 8.41 18.17 -16.84
C LEU A 128 7.60 19.47 -16.72
N GLY A 129 7.66 20.15 -15.57
CA GLY A 129 6.85 21.34 -15.31
C GLY A 129 5.34 21.06 -15.28
N ILE A 130 4.93 19.81 -15.11
CA ILE A 130 3.52 19.40 -15.10
C ILE A 130 2.99 19.47 -13.67
N HIS A 131 2.29 20.54 -13.35
CA HIS A 131 1.73 20.80 -12.00
C HIS A 131 0.28 20.34 -11.90
N LEU A 132 0.07 19.00 -11.92
CA LEU A 132 -1.28 18.41 -11.78
C LEU A 132 -1.82 18.49 -10.35
N PHE A 133 -0.93 18.54 -9.36
CA PHE A 133 -1.27 18.43 -7.94
C PHE A 133 -0.57 19.49 -7.11
N ASP A 134 -1.15 19.83 -5.96
CA ASP A 134 -0.52 20.74 -5.00
C ASP A 134 0.63 20.01 -4.26
N PRO A 135 1.90 20.43 -4.40
CA PRO A 135 3.04 19.73 -3.83
C PRO A 135 3.04 19.75 -2.28
N TRP A 136 2.47 20.77 -1.65
CA TRP A 136 2.37 20.83 -0.19
C TRP A 136 1.32 19.86 0.34
N ILE A 137 0.27 19.61 -0.43
CA ILE A 137 -0.74 18.62 -0.08
C ILE A 137 -0.22 17.21 -0.36
N ILE A 138 0.60 16.99 -1.39
CA ILE A 138 1.31 15.72 -1.57
C ILE A 138 2.19 15.42 -0.34
N LEU A 139 3.00 16.39 0.09
CA LEU A 139 3.85 16.24 1.28
C LEU A 139 3.02 15.99 2.55
N TYR A 140 1.93 16.76 2.74
CA TYR A 140 1.02 16.57 3.85
C TYR A 140 0.43 15.16 3.86
N PHE A 141 -0.11 14.71 2.73
CA PHE A 141 -0.71 13.37 2.60
C PHE A 141 0.31 12.26 2.91
N MET A 142 1.49 12.35 2.33
CA MET A 142 2.57 11.38 2.52
C MET A 142 2.95 11.23 4.01
N LEU A 143 3.20 12.35 4.70
CA LEU A 143 3.55 12.33 6.12
C LEU A 143 2.37 11.86 6.98
N PHE A 144 1.15 12.30 6.66
CA PHE A 144 -0.05 11.92 7.37
C PHE A 144 -0.31 10.42 7.24
N TYR A 145 -0.35 9.88 6.01
CA TYR A 145 -0.59 8.47 5.76
C TYR A 145 0.46 7.59 6.46
N CYS A 146 1.74 7.90 6.25
CA CYS A 146 2.84 7.18 6.87
C CYS A 146 2.77 7.24 8.41
N SER A 147 2.43 8.38 9.01
CA SER A 147 2.32 8.50 10.46
C SER A 147 1.13 7.71 11.02
N VAL A 148 -0.01 7.71 10.35
CA VAL A 148 -1.18 6.91 10.77
C VAL A 148 -0.85 5.41 10.69
N HIS A 149 -0.33 4.96 9.57
CA HIS A 149 -0.03 3.54 9.37
C HIS A 149 1.04 3.04 10.34
N ASN A 150 2.18 3.73 10.44
CA ASN A 150 3.31 3.22 11.23
C ASN A 150 3.23 3.59 12.72
N ILE A 151 2.70 4.76 13.08
CA ILE A 151 2.64 5.15 14.50
C ILE A 151 1.34 4.65 15.13
N ASN A 152 0.18 5.00 14.56
CA ASN A 152 -1.08 4.66 15.20
C ASN A 152 -1.37 3.16 15.13
N TYR A 153 -1.25 2.55 13.96
CA TYR A 153 -1.61 1.14 13.80
C TYR A 153 -0.50 0.18 14.21
N SER A 154 0.76 0.41 13.78
CA SER A 154 1.84 -0.54 14.03
C SER A 154 2.42 -0.41 15.44
N ILE A 155 2.71 0.83 15.91
CA ILE A 155 3.32 1.06 17.23
C ILE A 155 2.27 1.08 18.33
N PHE A 156 1.26 1.97 18.23
CA PHE A 156 0.26 2.15 19.30
C PHE A 156 -0.88 1.13 19.25
N LYS A 157 -1.07 0.43 18.12
CA LYS A 157 -2.11 -0.59 17.93
C LYS A 157 -3.49 -0.09 18.36
N VAL A 158 -3.83 1.13 17.93
CA VAL A 158 -5.01 1.90 18.37
C VAL A 158 -6.35 1.19 18.13
N ASN A 159 -6.40 0.28 17.17
CA ASN A 159 -7.57 -0.56 16.90
C ASN A 159 -7.18 -1.91 16.27
N GLY A 160 -8.18 -2.77 16.05
CA GLY A 160 -8.01 -4.09 15.47
C GLY A 160 -8.02 -4.14 13.94
N VAL A 161 -8.40 -3.06 13.25
CA VAL A 161 -8.62 -3.03 11.79
C VAL A 161 -7.36 -3.42 11.03
N HIS A 162 -6.27 -2.76 11.32
CA HIS A 162 -4.99 -3.05 10.68
C HIS A 162 -4.44 -4.45 11.04
N ARG A 163 -4.67 -4.91 12.26
CA ARG A 163 -4.29 -6.28 12.66
C ARG A 163 -5.10 -7.34 11.90
N LEU A 164 -6.39 -7.10 11.66
CA LEU A 164 -7.21 -7.98 10.82
C LEU A 164 -6.67 -8.02 9.39
N HIS A 165 -6.24 -6.89 8.84
CA HIS A 165 -5.60 -6.84 7.53
C HIS A 165 -4.32 -7.70 7.46
N HIS A 166 -3.49 -7.72 8.52
CA HIS A 166 -2.31 -8.59 8.56
C HIS A 166 -2.64 -10.09 8.66
N THR A 167 -3.83 -10.46 9.14
CA THR A 167 -4.28 -11.87 9.19
C THR A 167 -5.08 -12.27 7.96
N GLU A 168 -5.87 -11.33 7.41
CA GLU A 168 -6.69 -11.51 6.21
C GLU A 168 -6.33 -10.45 5.17
N VAL A 169 -5.21 -10.70 4.51
CA VAL A 169 -4.50 -9.73 3.64
C VAL A 169 -5.31 -9.14 2.47
N ASN A 170 -6.48 -9.69 2.17
CA ASN A 170 -7.35 -9.22 1.09
C ASN A 170 -8.51 -8.32 1.57
N LEU A 171 -8.48 -7.86 2.82
CA LEU A 171 -9.49 -7.01 3.44
C LEU A 171 -8.86 -5.89 4.23
N ASN A 172 -9.62 -4.82 4.49
CA ASN A 172 -9.18 -3.67 5.31
C ASN A 172 -7.89 -3.02 4.82
N PHE A 173 -7.81 -2.73 3.52
CA PHE A 173 -6.64 -2.06 2.93
C PHE A 173 -6.44 -0.63 3.45
N GLY A 174 -7.54 0.00 3.95
CA GLY A 174 -7.53 1.39 4.41
C GLY A 174 -7.32 2.44 3.30
N PRO A 175 -7.81 3.67 3.52
CA PRO A 175 -8.61 4.09 4.67
C PRO A 175 -10.02 3.46 4.69
N ASP A 176 -10.64 3.37 5.88
CA ASP A 176 -11.92 2.72 6.11
C ASP A 176 -13.06 3.17 5.14
N ILE A 177 -13.08 4.45 4.78
CA ILE A 177 -14.04 4.97 3.80
C ILE A 177 -13.89 4.30 2.42
N CYS A 178 -12.66 3.97 2.01
CA CYS A 178 -12.40 3.27 0.75
C CYS A 178 -12.80 1.79 0.86
N ASP A 179 -12.50 1.14 1.98
CA ASP A 179 -12.92 -0.24 2.23
C ASP A 179 -14.44 -0.39 2.20
N ILE A 180 -15.17 0.60 2.74
CA ILE A 180 -16.62 0.65 2.67
C ILE A 180 -17.10 0.88 1.22
N MET A 181 -16.50 1.84 0.51
CA MET A 181 -16.90 2.18 -0.86
C MET A 181 -16.69 1.04 -1.85
N PHE A 182 -15.61 0.28 -1.67
CA PHE A 182 -15.22 -0.79 -2.57
C PHE A 182 -15.52 -2.20 -2.05
N GLY A 183 -16.17 -2.32 -0.88
CA GLY A 183 -16.60 -3.60 -0.32
C GLY A 183 -15.45 -4.48 0.18
N THR A 184 -14.31 -3.89 0.55
CA THR A 184 -13.14 -4.60 1.07
C THR A 184 -13.04 -4.55 2.60
N LYS A 185 -14.04 -4.00 3.28
CA LYS A 185 -14.11 -4.03 4.74
C LYS A 185 -14.37 -5.44 5.24
N HIS A 186 -13.75 -5.80 6.37
CA HIS A 186 -13.91 -7.12 6.96
C HIS A 186 -15.34 -7.33 7.51
N GLU A 187 -15.94 -8.46 7.19
CA GLU A 187 -17.35 -8.77 7.54
C GLU A 187 -17.62 -8.89 9.05
N SER A 188 -16.60 -9.22 9.85
CA SER A 188 -16.74 -9.27 11.31
C SER A 188 -16.87 -7.89 11.95
N GLU A 189 -16.58 -6.82 11.22
CA GLU A 189 -16.73 -5.46 11.71
C GLU A 189 -18.19 -5.04 11.60
N THR A 190 -18.74 -4.57 12.71
CA THR A 190 -20.14 -4.15 12.81
C THR A 190 -20.33 -2.64 12.79
N CYS A 191 -19.24 -1.89 12.81
CA CYS A 191 -19.24 -0.42 12.82
C CYS A 191 -18.14 0.15 11.93
N VAL A 192 -18.27 1.42 11.61
CA VAL A 192 -17.22 2.17 10.92
C VAL A 192 -16.04 2.43 11.86
N GLU A 193 -14.84 2.56 11.31
CA GLU A 193 -13.66 2.89 12.10
C GLU A 193 -13.78 4.29 12.69
N ASN A 194 -13.46 4.44 13.99
CA ASN A 194 -13.37 5.74 14.62
C ASN A 194 -12.00 6.36 14.36
N THR A 195 -11.96 7.42 13.57
CA THR A 195 -10.73 8.11 13.14
C THR A 195 -10.28 9.26 14.06
N ASN A 196 -10.83 9.38 15.27
CA ASN A 196 -10.41 10.43 16.21
C ASN A 196 -8.92 10.32 16.61
N HIS A 197 -8.35 9.14 16.52
CA HIS A 197 -6.92 8.93 16.72
C HIS A 197 -6.04 9.54 15.62
N TYR A 198 -6.61 10.00 14.50
CA TYR A 198 -5.89 10.79 13.47
C TYR A 198 -5.64 12.23 13.90
N ILE A 199 -6.43 12.78 14.84
CA ILE A 199 -6.38 14.21 15.21
C ILE A 199 -4.97 14.67 15.62
N PRO A 200 -4.23 13.97 16.48
CA PRO A 200 -2.85 14.35 16.81
C PRO A 200 -1.93 14.37 15.59
N ASN A 201 -2.05 13.37 14.70
CA ASN A 201 -1.27 13.32 13.46
C ASN A 201 -1.58 14.51 12.55
N ILE A 202 -2.85 14.84 12.36
CA ILE A 202 -3.29 15.99 11.56
C ILE A 202 -2.64 17.28 12.09
N ILE A 203 -2.71 17.53 13.40
CA ILE A 203 -2.19 18.75 14.02
C ILE A 203 -0.66 18.84 13.86
N ILE A 204 0.05 17.76 14.20
CA ILE A 204 1.52 17.73 14.14
C ILE A 204 2.01 17.90 12.70
N ILE A 205 1.46 17.13 11.76
CA ILE A 205 1.85 17.19 10.35
C ILE A 205 1.51 18.55 9.73
N THR A 206 0.36 19.12 10.08
CA THR A 206 0.02 20.49 9.69
C THR A 206 1.09 21.47 10.13
N GLY A 207 1.49 21.41 11.39
CA GLY A 207 2.56 22.28 11.93
C GLY A 207 3.87 22.11 11.15
N ILE A 208 4.28 20.86 10.88
CA ILE A 208 5.50 20.56 10.12
C ILE A 208 5.42 21.15 8.71
N VAL A 209 4.33 20.90 7.98
CA VAL A 209 4.16 21.37 6.59
C VAL A 209 4.12 22.91 6.53
N LEU A 210 3.46 23.57 7.47
CA LEU A 210 3.40 25.03 7.53
C LEU A 210 4.76 25.66 7.85
N ILE A 211 5.54 25.05 8.75
CA ILE A 211 6.91 25.49 9.04
C ILE A 211 7.76 25.35 7.78
N LEU A 212 7.71 24.21 7.11
CA LEU A 212 8.45 23.98 5.86
C LEU A 212 8.02 24.97 4.77
N LYS A 213 6.71 25.19 4.58
CA LYS A 213 6.18 26.19 3.64
C LYS A 213 6.64 27.60 3.97
N TYR A 214 6.75 27.95 5.26
CA TYR A 214 7.26 29.24 5.68
C TYR A 214 8.76 29.39 5.38
N ILE A 215 9.56 28.39 5.69
CA ILE A 215 11.02 28.38 5.44
C ILE A 215 11.31 28.44 3.93
N CYS A 216 10.52 27.73 3.12
CA CYS A 216 10.65 27.68 1.66
C CYS A 216 10.17 28.96 0.92
N LYS A 217 9.86 30.07 1.63
CA LYS A 217 9.58 31.34 0.97
C LYS A 217 10.82 31.95 0.30
N THR A 218 12.02 31.63 0.79
CA THR A 218 13.28 32.05 0.19
C THR A 218 13.64 31.07 -0.92
N GLU A 219 13.83 31.55 -2.17
CA GLU A 219 14.08 30.68 -3.34
C GLU A 219 15.29 29.74 -3.12
N TRP A 220 16.39 30.27 -2.58
CA TRP A 220 17.58 29.45 -2.28
C TRP A 220 17.29 28.29 -1.31
N VAL A 221 16.51 28.56 -0.25
CA VAL A 221 16.11 27.51 0.74
C VAL A 221 15.18 26.51 0.08
N LYS A 222 14.23 26.98 -0.71
CA LYS A 222 13.28 26.15 -1.44
C LYS A 222 14.02 25.20 -2.39
N ASP A 223 14.96 25.71 -3.21
CA ASP A 223 15.73 24.91 -4.14
C ASP A 223 16.62 23.88 -3.42
N SER A 224 17.29 24.30 -2.35
CA SER A 224 18.14 23.41 -1.53
C SER A 224 17.33 22.29 -0.89
N LEU A 225 16.16 22.62 -0.31
CA LEU A 225 15.27 21.62 0.28
C LEU A 225 14.68 20.68 -0.76
N LEU A 226 14.28 21.21 -1.91
CA LEU A 226 13.74 20.39 -2.99
C LEU A 226 14.79 19.40 -3.53
N VAL A 227 16.01 19.86 -3.79
CA VAL A 227 17.13 18.99 -4.22
C VAL A 227 17.43 17.95 -3.15
N SER A 228 17.44 18.33 -1.86
CA SER A 228 17.66 17.38 -0.76
C SER A 228 16.55 16.34 -0.67
N LEU A 229 15.29 16.76 -0.81
CA LEU A 229 14.13 15.85 -0.82
C LEU A 229 14.18 14.88 -1.99
N ILE A 230 14.45 15.37 -3.20
CA ILE A 230 14.58 14.53 -4.40
C ILE A 230 15.71 13.52 -4.21
N THR A 231 16.87 13.97 -3.69
CA THR A 231 18.01 13.10 -3.44
C THR A 231 17.65 12.01 -2.41
N LEU A 232 17.01 12.38 -1.30
CA LEU A 232 16.59 11.44 -0.26
C LEU A 232 15.59 10.41 -0.79
N LEU A 233 14.58 10.86 -1.55
CA LEU A 233 13.59 9.98 -2.16
C LEU A 233 14.24 9.06 -3.21
N SER A 234 15.20 9.57 -4.00
CA SER A 234 15.92 8.75 -4.99
C SER A 234 16.75 7.67 -4.30
N LEU A 235 17.45 8.01 -3.20
CA LEU A 235 18.16 7.03 -2.39
C LEU A 235 17.19 5.99 -1.77
N GLY A 236 16.01 6.42 -1.33
CA GLY A 236 14.94 5.53 -0.87
C GLY A 236 14.48 4.54 -1.95
N ILE A 237 14.25 5.02 -3.18
CA ILE A 237 13.88 4.17 -4.33
C ILE A 237 15.00 3.15 -4.65
N ILE A 238 16.26 3.59 -4.63
CA ILE A 238 17.41 2.70 -4.83
C ILE A 238 17.43 1.62 -3.73
N LEU A 239 17.26 2.01 -2.47
CA LEU A 239 17.20 1.08 -1.34
C LEU A 239 16.06 0.07 -1.51
N LEU A 240 14.86 0.53 -1.89
CA LEU A 240 13.72 -0.36 -2.16
C LEU A 240 14.00 -1.33 -3.29
N PHE A 241 14.63 -0.87 -4.37
CA PHE A 241 14.99 -1.70 -5.51
C PHE A 241 15.95 -2.83 -5.10
N PHE A 242 17.03 -2.52 -4.39
CA PHE A 242 17.95 -3.54 -3.87
C PHE A 242 17.30 -4.46 -2.86
N SER A 243 16.50 -3.91 -1.93
CA SER A 243 15.75 -4.73 -0.97
C SER A 243 14.79 -5.69 -1.68
N SER A 244 14.09 -5.23 -2.72
CA SER A 244 13.18 -6.07 -3.51
C SER A 244 13.93 -7.22 -4.20
N ILE A 245 15.10 -6.96 -4.80
CA ILE A 245 15.92 -8.00 -5.44
C ILE A 245 16.37 -9.03 -4.41
N ILE A 246 16.88 -8.59 -3.26
CA ILE A 246 17.36 -9.48 -2.20
C ILE A 246 16.21 -10.34 -1.66
N LEU A 247 15.08 -9.72 -1.32
CA LEU A 247 13.91 -10.41 -0.78
C LEU A 247 13.35 -11.40 -1.81
N TRP A 248 13.28 -11.01 -3.07
CA TRP A 248 12.85 -11.88 -4.16
C TRP A 248 13.76 -13.10 -4.32
N HIS A 249 15.07 -12.88 -4.29
CA HIS A 249 16.05 -13.98 -4.35
C HIS A 249 15.89 -14.94 -3.15
N LEU A 250 15.71 -14.43 -1.95
CA LEU A 250 15.49 -15.25 -0.76
C LEU A 250 14.21 -16.07 -0.86
N GLU A 251 13.14 -15.49 -1.38
CA GLU A 251 11.87 -16.19 -1.59
C GLU A 251 11.99 -17.30 -2.63
N CYS A 252 12.66 -17.05 -3.77
CA CYS A 252 12.94 -18.07 -4.76
C CYS A 252 13.77 -19.23 -4.19
N LYS A 253 14.78 -18.93 -3.37
CA LYS A 253 15.59 -19.94 -2.69
C LYS A 253 14.76 -20.78 -1.72
N LYS A 254 13.89 -20.15 -0.92
CA LYS A 254 12.98 -20.83 0.00
C LYS A 254 12.04 -21.79 -0.75
N TYR A 255 11.53 -21.35 -1.90
CA TYR A 255 10.67 -22.15 -2.77
C TYR A 255 11.41 -23.38 -3.33
N ASN A 256 12.62 -23.19 -3.89
CA ASN A 256 13.43 -24.28 -4.43
C ASN A 256 13.77 -25.33 -3.36
N ASN A 257 14.16 -24.91 -2.17
CA ASN A 257 14.43 -25.84 -1.05
C ASN A 257 13.18 -26.63 -0.65
N LYS A 258 11.97 -26.01 -0.72
CA LYS A 258 10.72 -26.71 -0.43
C LYS A 258 10.41 -27.79 -1.47
N ILE A 259 10.70 -27.52 -2.75
CA ILE A 259 10.55 -28.51 -3.84
C ILE A 259 11.54 -29.66 -3.65
N GLU A 260 12.82 -29.37 -3.41
CA GLU A 260 13.84 -30.42 -3.19
C GLU A 260 13.49 -31.33 -2.02
N ASN A 261 13.03 -30.78 -0.91
CA ASN A 261 12.58 -31.54 0.25
C ASN A 261 11.37 -32.44 -0.07
N ARG A 262 10.40 -31.96 -0.86
CA ARG A 262 9.25 -32.77 -1.30
C ARG A 262 9.69 -33.92 -2.20
N LEU A 263 10.57 -33.67 -3.16
CA LEU A 263 11.13 -34.73 -4.04
C LEU A 263 11.95 -35.77 -3.29
N CYS A 264 12.65 -35.38 -2.22
CA CYS A 264 13.37 -36.34 -1.36
C CYS A 264 12.39 -37.25 -0.59
N ILE A 265 11.30 -36.68 -0.04
CA ILE A 265 10.29 -37.46 0.70
C ILE A 265 9.56 -38.43 -0.23
N GLU A 266 9.24 -38.04 -1.46
CA GLU A 266 8.61 -38.96 -2.45
C GLU A 266 9.54 -40.12 -2.84
N LYS A 267 10.86 -39.92 -2.90
CA LYS A 267 11.82 -40.99 -3.21
C LYS A 267 11.99 -42.01 -2.09
N ASP A 268 11.82 -41.57 -0.84
CA ASP A 268 11.99 -42.41 0.34
C ASP A 268 10.68 -43.10 0.79
N THR A 269 9.53 -42.82 0.14
CA THR A 269 8.24 -43.42 0.44
C THR A 269 8.09 -44.73 -0.38
N PRO A 270 7.89 -45.90 0.23
CA PRO A 270 7.66 -47.14 -0.50
C PRO A 270 6.42 -47.05 -1.38
N GLU A 271 6.49 -47.50 -2.64
CA GLU A 271 5.44 -47.44 -3.67
C GLU A 271 4.07 -47.99 -3.26
N HIS A 272 3.95 -48.64 -2.11
CA HIS A 272 2.72 -49.28 -1.63
C HIS A 272 1.80 -48.37 -0.75
N ILE A 273 2.15 -47.11 -0.52
CA ILE A 273 1.37 -46.22 0.38
C ILE A 273 0.85 -44.97 -0.37
N LEU A 274 0.93 -44.93 -1.66
CA LEU A 274 0.37 -43.80 -2.43
C LEU A 274 -1.10 -44.04 -2.75
N ASP A 275 -1.99 -43.72 -1.82
CA ASP A 275 -3.32 -43.24 -2.19
C ASP A 275 -3.12 -41.95 -3.02
N PRO A 276 -3.82 -41.80 -4.16
CA PRO A 276 -3.72 -40.58 -4.96
C PRO A 276 -4.36 -39.42 -4.19
N VAL A 277 -3.58 -38.83 -3.27
CA VAL A 277 -3.92 -37.53 -2.70
C VAL A 277 -3.86 -36.55 -3.85
N CYS A 278 -5.01 -36.03 -4.24
CA CYS A 278 -5.13 -34.91 -5.16
C CYS A 278 -4.13 -33.83 -4.75
N ILE A 279 -3.07 -33.69 -5.54
CA ILE A 279 -2.13 -32.58 -5.42
C ILE A 279 -2.92 -31.36 -5.87
N GLU A 280 -3.48 -30.63 -4.91
CA GLU A 280 -3.95 -29.28 -5.14
C GLU A 280 -2.72 -28.49 -5.64
N LYS A 281 -2.74 -28.21 -6.94
CA LYS A 281 -1.71 -27.38 -7.58
C LYS A 281 -1.80 -25.99 -7.00
N ASP A 282 -1.09 -25.73 -5.91
CA ASP A 282 -0.71 -24.38 -5.52
C ASP A 282 0.14 -23.80 -6.65
N THR A 283 -0.53 -23.19 -7.62
CA THR A 283 0.08 -22.57 -8.79
C THR A 283 0.74 -21.25 -8.41
N LEU A 284 1.86 -21.32 -7.69
CA LEU A 284 2.85 -20.26 -7.70
C LEU A 284 3.84 -20.56 -8.82
N ILE A 285 3.49 -20.15 -10.04
CA ILE A 285 4.42 -20.20 -11.18
C ILE A 285 5.38 -19.03 -11.03
N PHE A 286 6.61 -19.30 -10.60
CA PHE A 286 7.69 -18.34 -10.74
C PHE A 286 8.20 -18.40 -12.19
N PRO A 287 8.39 -17.27 -12.89
CA PRO A 287 9.06 -17.26 -14.16
C PRO A 287 10.52 -17.69 -13.92
N GLU A 288 10.97 -18.69 -14.68
CA GLU A 288 12.39 -19.02 -14.79
C GLU A 288 13.16 -17.77 -15.25
N ALA A 289 14.30 -17.53 -14.57
CA ALA A 289 15.20 -16.41 -14.84
C ALA A 289 15.84 -16.50 -16.24
#